data_bfcadd8269ef358363cb094a776ae5ea
#
_entry.id   bfcadd8269ef358363cb094a776ae5ea
#
_cell.length_a   1.000
_cell.length_b   1.000
_cell.length_c   1.000
_cell.angle_alpha   90.00
_cell.angle_beta   90.00
_cell.angle_gamma   90.00
#
_symmetry.space_group_name_H-M   'P 1'
#
loop_
_entity.id
_entity.type
_entity.pdbx_description
1 polymer ?
#
loop_
_entity_poly.entity_id
_entity_poly.type
_entity_poly.pdbx_seq_one_letter_code
_entity_poly.pdbx_strand_id
1 'polypeptide(L)'
;MAEKENSTPKAEEPQAPKGKFPLKLVILFTLLLSLFGGAFLVWKGGLLAKFIGNDERSRREAEASQPLTPPDIGPIYGMKTFIVNLVDPRGKRYLKTKIELELNNETVTSEIERRLPQLRDSVLTTLSSKSYEDVSTLEGKYQLRAEIVALLNQYLQSGQITNLYFTEFIVQ
;
A
#
# COMPACT_ATOMS: atom_id res chain seq x y z
N MET A 1 81.40 9.84 51.36
CA MET A 1 80.99 10.90 52.27
C MET A 1 79.52 11.06 52.18
N ALA A 2 78.87 10.83 53.30
CA ALA A 2 77.50 11.25 53.77
C ALA A 2 76.33 10.85 52.85
N GLU A 3 75.56 9.86 53.18
CA GLU A 3 74.61 9.75 54.35
C GLU A 3 73.51 10.82 54.34
N LYS A 4 72.26 10.38 54.11
CA LYS A 4 71.07 10.58 54.95
C LYS A 4 69.87 10.03 54.23
N GLU A 5 69.32 9.01 54.73
CA GLU A 5 68.32 8.84 55.80
C GLU A 5 66.89 9.06 55.32
N ASN A 6 66.30 7.98 55.22
CA ASN A 6 64.93 7.50 55.41
C ASN A 6 64.04 8.41 56.30
N SER A 7 62.85 8.69 55.79
CA SER A 7 61.65 8.83 56.62
C SER A 7 60.35 8.67 55.82
N THR A 8 59.73 7.57 56.12
CA THR A 8 58.34 7.24 55.75
C THR A 8 57.36 8.17 56.48
N PRO A 9 56.33 8.70 55.85
CA PRO A 9 55.15 9.15 56.53
C PRO A 9 54.00 8.13 56.37
N LYS A 10 53.65 7.65 57.51
CA LYS A 10 52.45 7.08 58.07
C LYS A 10 51.14 7.36 57.28
N ALA A 11 50.44 6.28 56.89
CA ALA A 11 49.12 6.30 56.32
C ALA A 11 48.11 6.90 57.36
N GLU A 12 47.42 7.95 56.97
CA GLU A 12 46.21 8.43 57.64
C GLU A 12 45.02 7.77 57.04
N GLU A 13 44.24 7.07 57.85
CA GLU A 13 42.92 6.53 57.53
C GLU A 13 41.95 7.68 57.28
N PRO A 14 41.16 7.63 56.19
CA PRO A 14 40.09 8.60 56.01
C PRO A 14 38.91 8.25 56.93
N GLN A 15 38.64 9.10 57.86
CA GLN A 15 37.46 9.06 58.73
C GLN A 15 36.20 9.26 57.88
N ALA A 16 35.24 8.32 57.92
CA ALA A 16 33.94 8.41 57.32
C ALA A 16 33.12 9.57 57.94
N PRO A 17 32.50 10.45 57.14
CA PRO A 17 31.63 11.51 57.64
C PRO A 17 30.33 10.90 58.17
N LYS A 18 30.05 11.04 59.47
CA LYS A 18 28.77 10.76 60.11
C LYS A 18 27.77 11.84 59.67
N GLY A 19 27.26 11.72 58.43
CA GLY A 19 26.16 12.55 57.98
C GLY A 19 24.84 12.01 58.50
N LYS A 20 24.17 12.75 59.38
CA LYS A 20 22.78 12.47 59.77
C LYS A 20 21.91 12.74 58.55
N PHE A 21 21.56 11.72 57.80
CA PHE A 21 20.58 11.84 56.72
C PHE A 21 19.24 12.34 57.29
N PRO A 22 18.67 13.44 56.84
CA PRO A 22 17.40 13.92 57.36
C PRO A 22 16.31 12.88 57.08
N LEU A 23 15.66 12.43 58.16
CA LEU A 23 14.59 11.44 58.10
C LEU A 23 13.54 11.75 57.01
N LYS A 24 13.30 13.02 56.73
CA LYS A 24 12.41 13.48 55.68
C LYS A 24 12.86 13.06 54.27
N LEU A 25 14.16 13.01 54.02
CA LEU A 25 14.73 12.64 52.73
C LEU A 25 14.64 11.12 52.50
N VAL A 26 14.77 10.32 53.57
CA VAL A 26 14.58 8.86 53.52
C VAL A 26 13.11 8.51 53.24
N ILE A 27 12.16 9.22 53.88
CA ILE A 27 10.72 9.02 53.65
C ILE A 27 10.35 9.43 52.21
N LEU A 28 10.90 10.52 51.67
CA LEU A 28 10.67 10.96 50.30
C LEU A 28 11.21 9.93 49.29
N PHE A 29 12.39 9.38 49.57
CA PHE A 29 13.03 8.39 48.68
C PHE A 29 12.27 7.04 48.65
N THR A 30 11.76 6.58 49.84
CA THR A 30 10.94 5.34 49.90
C THR A 30 9.58 5.54 49.20
N LEU A 31 8.98 6.75 49.29
CA LEU A 31 7.73 7.07 48.62
C LEU A 31 7.91 7.15 47.10
N LEU A 32 9.03 7.70 46.66
CA LEU A 32 9.39 7.73 45.22
C LEU A 32 9.68 6.33 44.67
N LEU A 33 10.36 5.48 45.43
CA LEU A 33 10.67 4.09 45.05
C LEU A 33 9.40 3.24 44.96
N SER A 34 8.39 3.48 45.84
CA SER A 34 7.11 2.75 45.76
C SER A 34 6.28 3.16 44.53
N LEU A 35 6.33 4.43 44.13
CA LEU A 35 5.68 4.92 42.90
C LEU A 35 6.34 4.34 41.63
N PHE A 36 7.67 4.29 41.56
CA PHE A 36 8.40 3.70 40.45
C PHE A 36 8.32 2.17 40.43
N GLY A 37 8.34 1.50 41.60
CA GLY A 37 8.20 0.04 41.73
C GLY A 37 6.82 -0.46 41.30
N GLY A 38 5.76 0.31 41.61
CA GLY A 38 4.39 -0.01 41.17
C GLY A 38 4.22 0.11 39.66
N ALA A 39 4.78 1.14 39.05
CA ALA A 39 4.74 1.35 37.60
C ALA A 39 5.52 0.25 36.84
N PHE A 40 6.65 -0.23 37.41
CA PHE A 40 7.46 -1.29 36.81
C PHE A 40 6.80 -2.67 36.88
N LEU A 41 6.08 -2.97 37.94
CA LEU A 41 5.31 -4.24 38.06
C LEU A 41 4.10 -4.27 37.14
N VAL A 42 3.43 -3.14 36.96
CA VAL A 42 2.32 -3.01 36.00
C VAL A 42 2.84 -3.15 34.56
N TRP A 43 4.02 -2.63 34.25
CA TRP A 43 4.65 -2.74 32.93
C TRP A 43 5.16 -4.17 32.64
N LYS A 44 5.75 -4.88 33.62
CA LYS A 44 6.17 -6.29 33.47
C LYS A 44 5.03 -7.31 33.61
N GLY A 45 3.95 -6.95 34.30
CA GLY A 45 2.84 -7.86 34.61
C GLY A 45 1.82 -8.05 33.47
N GLY A 46 1.97 -7.41 32.32
CA GLY A 46 1.10 -7.65 31.15
C GLY A 46 -0.38 -7.26 31.36
N LEU A 47 -0.74 -6.53 32.43
CA LEU A 47 -2.13 -6.11 32.66
C LEU A 47 -2.64 -5.15 31.57
N LEU A 48 -1.75 -4.32 31.00
CA LEU A 48 -2.09 -3.46 29.87
C LEU A 48 -2.27 -4.24 28.57
N ALA A 49 -1.58 -5.38 28.38
CA ALA A 49 -1.74 -6.22 27.21
C ALA A 49 -3.15 -6.86 27.12
N LYS A 50 -3.84 -7.00 28.27
CA LYS A 50 -5.18 -7.57 28.30
C LYS A 50 -6.27 -6.57 27.90
N PHE A 51 -6.01 -5.27 28.05
CA PHE A 51 -6.92 -4.20 27.58
C PHE A 51 -6.69 -3.82 26.11
N ILE A 52 -5.43 -3.90 25.62
CA ILE A 52 -5.08 -3.56 24.24
C ILE A 52 -5.31 -4.74 23.28
N GLY A 53 -5.16 -5.98 23.77
CA GLY A 53 -5.29 -7.19 22.94
C GLY A 53 -6.73 -7.58 22.55
N ASN A 54 -7.74 -7.08 23.26
CA ASN A 54 -9.15 -7.37 22.93
C ASN A 54 -9.67 -6.48 21.79
N ASP A 55 -9.17 -5.26 21.67
CA ASP A 55 -9.60 -4.36 20.59
C ASP A 55 -9.08 -4.79 19.20
N GLU A 56 -7.86 -5.34 19.14
CA GLU A 56 -7.31 -5.81 17.85
C GLU A 56 -7.94 -7.12 17.37
N ARG A 57 -8.31 -8.03 18.29
CA ARG A 57 -9.02 -9.25 17.91
C ARG A 57 -10.43 -8.95 17.45
N SER A 58 -11.16 -8.12 18.20
CA SER A 58 -12.50 -7.70 17.81
C SER A 58 -12.52 -6.91 16.49
N ARG A 59 -11.46 -6.14 16.21
CA ARG A 59 -11.29 -5.44 14.93
C ARG A 59 -11.00 -6.39 13.78
N ARG A 60 -10.13 -7.38 13.98
CA ARG A 60 -9.82 -8.40 12.95
C ARG A 60 -11.00 -9.33 12.67
N GLU A 61 -11.80 -9.66 13.70
CA GLU A 61 -13.03 -10.44 13.54
C GLU A 61 -14.14 -9.60 12.89
N ALA A 62 -14.23 -8.30 13.15
CA ALA A 62 -15.15 -7.37 12.49
C ALA A 62 -14.74 -7.12 11.03
N GLU A 63 -13.43 -7.00 10.72
CA GLU A 63 -12.92 -6.89 9.33
C GLU A 63 -13.08 -8.21 8.56
N ALA A 64 -12.91 -9.36 9.21
CA ALA A 64 -13.14 -10.67 8.60
C ALA A 64 -14.63 -11.01 8.41
N SER A 65 -15.52 -10.32 9.12
CA SER A 65 -16.97 -10.51 9.05
C SER A 65 -17.68 -9.48 8.14
N GLN A 66 -16.93 -8.54 7.54
CA GLN A 66 -17.52 -7.70 6.49
C GLN A 66 -17.81 -8.61 5.29
N PRO A 67 -19.07 -8.72 4.85
CA PRO A 67 -19.35 -9.37 3.58
C PRO A 67 -18.46 -8.68 2.54
N LEU A 68 -17.73 -9.47 1.75
CA LEU A 68 -17.05 -8.95 0.56
C LEU A 68 -18.16 -8.43 -0.36
N THR A 69 -18.60 -7.19 -0.13
CA THR A 69 -19.41 -6.50 -1.13
C THR A 69 -18.51 -6.39 -2.34
N PRO A 70 -18.90 -6.98 -3.49
CA PRO A 70 -18.16 -6.77 -4.72
C PRO A 70 -17.94 -5.26 -4.87
N PRO A 71 -16.76 -4.82 -5.32
CA PRO A 71 -16.55 -3.41 -5.57
C PRO A 71 -17.67 -2.90 -6.45
N ASP A 72 -18.25 -1.76 -6.09
CA ASP A 72 -19.31 -1.14 -6.86
C ASP A 72 -18.80 -0.90 -8.28
N ILE A 73 -19.49 -1.51 -9.27
CA ILE A 73 -19.12 -1.40 -10.67
C ILE A 73 -19.63 -0.07 -11.18
N GLY A 74 -18.73 0.76 -11.68
CA GLY A 74 -19.08 2.03 -12.30
C GLY A 74 -19.89 1.87 -13.59
N PRO A 75 -20.38 2.98 -14.19
CA PRO A 75 -21.09 2.92 -15.46
C PRO A 75 -20.31 2.21 -16.54
N ILE A 76 -20.98 1.37 -17.34
CA ILE A 76 -20.36 0.62 -18.44
C ILE A 76 -20.70 1.24 -19.78
N TYR A 77 -19.68 1.55 -20.58
CA TYR A 77 -19.81 2.03 -21.94
C TYR A 77 -19.36 0.99 -22.96
N GLY A 78 -20.29 0.49 -23.78
CA GLY A 78 -19.99 -0.50 -24.83
C GLY A 78 -19.55 0.14 -26.14
N MET A 79 -18.34 -0.19 -26.62
CA MET A 79 -17.87 0.21 -27.94
C MET A 79 -18.37 -0.76 -29.03
N LYS A 80 -18.57 -0.24 -30.25
CA LYS A 80 -18.85 -1.11 -31.41
C LYS A 80 -17.65 -2.01 -31.68
N THR A 81 -17.91 -3.23 -32.19
CA THR A 81 -16.90 -4.22 -32.54
C THR A 81 -15.77 -3.64 -33.39
N PHE A 82 -14.56 -4.06 -33.12
CA PHE A 82 -13.35 -3.78 -33.88
C PHE A 82 -12.96 -5.01 -34.69
N ILE A 83 -12.58 -4.80 -35.94
CA ILE A 83 -11.97 -5.84 -36.79
C ILE A 83 -10.72 -5.20 -37.40
N VAL A 84 -9.55 -5.74 -37.06
CA VAL A 84 -8.26 -5.21 -37.50
C VAL A 84 -7.36 -6.32 -38.00
N ASN A 85 -6.51 -6.04 -39.00
CA ASN A 85 -5.43 -6.91 -39.36
C ASN A 85 -4.30 -6.81 -38.32
N LEU A 86 -3.77 -7.96 -37.87
CA LEU A 86 -2.59 -8.01 -37.02
C LEU A 86 -1.32 -7.88 -37.86
N VAL A 87 -0.24 -7.45 -37.23
CA VAL A 87 1.11 -7.51 -37.80
C VAL A 87 1.50 -8.99 -37.92
N ASP A 88 1.44 -9.51 -39.12
CA ASP A 88 1.82 -10.92 -39.45
C ASP A 88 2.67 -10.92 -40.72
N PRO A 89 3.87 -11.53 -40.74
CA PRO A 89 4.69 -11.65 -41.92
C PRO A 89 3.96 -12.32 -43.10
N ARG A 90 2.92 -13.13 -42.82
CA ARG A 90 2.08 -13.81 -43.83
C ARG A 90 0.83 -13.00 -44.18
N GLY A 91 0.54 -11.91 -43.49
CA GLY A 91 -0.52 -10.95 -43.81
C GLY A 91 -1.97 -11.48 -43.75
N LYS A 92 -2.20 -12.57 -42.99
CA LYS A 92 -3.46 -13.30 -43.06
C LYS A 92 -4.27 -13.34 -41.76
N ARG A 93 -3.77 -12.75 -40.69
CA ARG A 93 -4.46 -12.83 -39.40
C ARG A 93 -5.20 -11.54 -39.08
N TYR A 94 -6.42 -11.67 -38.59
CA TYR A 94 -7.19 -10.54 -38.09
C TYR A 94 -7.71 -10.82 -36.68
N LEU A 95 -7.85 -9.76 -35.94
CA LEU A 95 -8.46 -9.73 -34.61
C LEU A 95 -9.85 -9.12 -34.70
N LYS A 96 -10.86 -9.85 -34.22
CA LYS A 96 -12.21 -9.36 -33.95
C LYS A 96 -12.38 -9.22 -32.45
N THR A 97 -12.68 -8.02 -31.97
CA THR A 97 -12.86 -7.79 -30.53
C THR A 97 -13.99 -6.82 -30.26
N LYS A 98 -14.72 -7.04 -29.16
CA LYS A 98 -15.70 -6.12 -28.59
C LYS A 98 -15.18 -5.66 -27.24
N ILE A 99 -15.24 -4.35 -26.99
CA ILE A 99 -14.68 -3.69 -25.83
C ILE A 99 -15.80 -3.03 -25.05
N GLU A 100 -15.80 -3.23 -23.74
CA GLU A 100 -16.63 -2.51 -22.78
C GLU A 100 -15.73 -1.79 -21.78
N LEU A 101 -16.01 -0.52 -21.53
CA LEU A 101 -15.25 0.39 -20.68
C LEU A 101 -16.01 0.62 -19.39
N GLU A 102 -15.37 0.41 -18.25
CA GLU A 102 -15.89 0.79 -16.94
C GLU A 102 -15.42 2.21 -16.62
N LEU A 103 -16.35 3.06 -16.20
CA LEU A 103 -16.12 4.47 -15.98
C LEU A 103 -16.23 4.77 -14.48
N ASN A 104 -15.48 5.76 -14.00
CA ASN A 104 -15.59 6.17 -12.61
C ASN A 104 -16.82 7.03 -12.30
N ASN A 105 -17.50 7.58 -13.32
CA ASN A 105 -18.73 8.35 -13.16
C ASN A 105 -19.48 8.50 -14.49
N GLU A 106 -20.75 8.88 -14.44
CA GLU A 106 -21.66 9.05 -15.59
C GLU A 106 -21.26 10.20 -16.53
N THR A 107 -20.57 11.22 -16.04
CA THR A 107 -20.22 12.39 -16.89
C THR A 107 -19.21 12.02 -17.98
N VAL A 108 -18.41 10.99 -17.77
CA VAL A 108 -17.45 10.45 -18.75
C VAL A 108 -18.15 9.89 -19.97
N THR A 109 -19.33 9.32 -19.82
CA THR A 109 -20.13 8.78 -20.95
C THR A 109 -20.35 9.84 -22.02
N SER A 110 -20.82 11.02 -21.63
CA SER A 110 -21.05 12.12 -22.55
C SER A 110 -19.77 12.63 -23.21
N GLU A 111 -18.64 12.60 -22.52
CA GLU A 111 -17.34 12.97 -23.11
C GLU A 111 -16.87 11.92 -24.11
N ILE A 112 -17.00 10.63 -23.80
CA ILE A 112 -16.69 9.54 -24.73
C ILE A 112 -17.49 9.68 -26.02
N GLU A 113 -18.78 9.95 -25.93
CA GLU A 113 -19.65 10.13 -27.11
C GLU A 113 -19.18 11.27 -28.02
N ARG A 114 -18.83 12.41 -27.43
CA ARG A 114 -18.31 13.57 -28.19
C ARG A 114 -16.97 13.28 -28.84
N ARG A 115 -16.11 12.47 -28.22
CA ARG A 115 -14.76 12.11 -28.69
C ARG A 115 -14.70 10.74 -29.37
N LEU A 116 -15.84 10.11 -29.58
CA LEU A 116 -15.91 8.72 -30.04
C LEU A 116 -15.07 8.43 -31.29
N PRO A 117 -15.03 9.30 -32.32
CA PRO A 117 -14.17 9.04 -33.49
C PRO A 117 -12.68 9.01 -33.12
N GLN A 118 -12.21 9.93 -32.24
CA GLN A 118 -10.81 9.98 -31.79
C GLN A 118 -10.44 8.73 -30.99
N LEU A 119 -11.30 8.37 -30.03
CA LEU A 119 -11.08 7.21 -29.17
C LEU A 119 -11.06 5.91 -29.99
N ARG A 120 -11.99 5.79 -30.95
CA ARG A 120 -12.03 4.60 -31.83
C ARG A 120 -10.80 4.49 -32.73
N ASP A 121 -10.35 5.60 -33.31
CA ASP A 121 -9.15 5.65 -34.14
C ASP A 121 -7.91 5.23 -33.34
N SER A 122 -7.76 5.76 -32.11
CA SER A 122 -6.66 5.38 -31.22
C SER A 122 -6.66 3.88 -30.88
N VAL A 123 -7.84 3.31 -30.59
CA VAL A 123 -7.98 1.86 -30.34
C VAL A 123 -7.65 1.05 -31.60
N LEU A 124 -8.18 1.44 -32.77
CA LEU A 124 -7.89 0.78 -34.03
C LEU A 124 -6.40 0.76 -34.33
N THR A 125 -5.72 1.90 -34.17
CA THR A 125 -4.28 2.03 -34.39
C THR A 125 -3.50 1.11 -33.45
N THR A 126 -3.84 1.11 -32.14
CA THR A 126 -3.20 0.25 -31.16
C THR A 126 -3.40 -1.24 -31.49
N LEU A 127 -4.62 -1.66 -31.78
CA LEU A 127 -4.92 -3.04 -32.13
C LEU A 127 -4.19 -3.50 -33.41
N SER A 128 -4.13 -2.63 -34.43
CA SER A 128 -3.47 -2.91 -35.71
C SER A 128 -1.95 -2.98 -35.60
N SER A 129 -1.36 -2.41 -34.56
CA SER A 129 0.09 -2.49 -34.32
C SER A 129 0.53 -3.78 -33.63
N LYS A 130 -0.40 -4.63 -33.17
CA LYS A 130 -0.11 -5.86 -32.43
C LYS A 130 0.12 -7.05 -33.36
N SER A 131 1.08 -7.90 -32.97
CA SER A 131 1.28 -9.21 -33.59
C SER A 131 0.35 -10.26 -32.99
N TYR A 132 0.33 -11.45 -33.60
CA TYR A 132 -0.38 -12.61 -33.02
C TYR A 132 0.18 -12.98 -31.65
N GLU A 133 1.49 -12.98 -31.51
CA GLU A 133 2.19 -13.30 -30.28
C GLU A 133 1.80 -12.35 -29.14
N ASP A 134 1.63 -11.06 -29.45
CA ASP A 134 1.24 -10.02 -28.46
C ASP A 134 -0.17 -10.24 -27.90
N VAL A 135 -1.07 -10.84 -28.67
CA VAL A 135 -2.49 -10.94 -28.29
C VAL A 135 -2.96 -12.36 -27.97
N SER A 136 -2.15 -13.37 -28.25
CA SER A 136 -2.52 -14.79 -28.07
C SER A 136 -2.39 -15.26 -26.63
N THR A 137 -1.51 -14.64 -25.84
CA THR A 137 -1.23 -15.02 -24.46
C THR A 137 -2.14 -14.27 -23.47
N LEU A 138 -2.30 -14.84 -22.27
CA LEU A 138 -3.03 -14.16 -21.18
C LEU A 138 -2.34 -12.86 -20.78
N GLU A 139 -1.02 -12.89 -20.65
CA GLU A 139 -0.20 -11.72 -20.30
C GLU A 139 -0.34 -10.62 -21.37
N GLY A 140 -0.25 -10.97 -22.65
CA GLY A 140 -0.43 -10.03 -23.75
C GLY A 140 -1.80 -9.35 -23.74
N LYS A 141 -2.86 -10.09 -23.39
CA LYS A 141 -4.20 -9.50 -23.23
C LYS A 141 -4.28 -8.52 -22.05
N TYR A 142 -3.59 -8.81 -20.93
CA TYR A 142 -3.51 -7.86 -19.81
C TYR A 142 -2.74 -6.59 -20.19
N GLN A 143 -1.61 -6.74 -20.87
CA GLN A 143 -0.81 -5.61 -21.35
C GLN A 143 -1.60 -4.75 -22.35
N LEU A 144 -2.28 -5.37 -23.30
CA LEU A 144 -3.12 -4.68 -24.30
C LEU A 144 -4.26 -3.90 -23.60
N ARG A 145 -4.90 -4.48 -22.59
CA ARG A 145 -5.93 -3.81 -21.77
C ARG A 145 -5.37 -2.57 -21.12
N ALA A 146 -4.25 -2.70 -20.40
CA ALA A 146 -3.62 -1.59 -19.69
C ALA A 146 -3.19 -0.47 -20.65
N GLU A 147 -2.63 -0.82 -21.80
CA GLU A 147 -2.21 0.12 -22.83
C GLU A 147 -3.40 0.91 -23.40
N ILE A 148 -4.51 0.25 -23.73
CA ILE A 148 -5.70 0.92 -24.25
C ILE A 148 -6.31 1.83 -23.18
N VAL A 149 -6.44 1.39 -21.92
CA VAL A 149 -6.94 2.23 -20.83
C VAL A 149 -6.09 3.48 -20.63
N ALA A 150 -4.76 3.32 -20.59
CA ALA A 150 -3.84 4.44 -20.44
C ALA A 150 -3.93 5.44 -21.61
N LEU A 151 -4.04 4.93 -22.84
CA LEU A 151 -4.19 5.74 -24.04
C LEU A 151 -5.50 6.51 -24.06
N LEU A 152 -6.63 5.86 -23.79
CA LEU A 152 -7.94 6.50 -23.81
C LEU A 152 -8.08 7.56 -22.72
N ASN A 153 -7.51 7.33 -21.54
CA ASN A 153 -7.52 8.29 -20.43
C ASN A 153 -6.75 9.60 -20.75
N GLN A 154 -5.84 9.60 -21.72
CA GLN A 154 -5.18 10.85 -22.16
C GLN A 154 -6.15 11.83 -22.85
N TYR A 155 -7.26 11.35 -23.38
CA TYR A 155 -8.27 12.17 -24.05
C TYR A 155 -9.36 12.68 -23.10
N LEU A 156 -9.53 12.08 -21.92
CA LEU A 156 -10.62 12.36 -21.00
C LEU A 156 -10.24 13.42 -19.96
N GLN A 157 -11.20 14.30 -19.63
CA GLN A 157 -11.05 15.39 -18.67
C GLN A 157 -12.13 15.37 -17.57
N SER A 158 -13.30 14.79 -17.85
CA SER A 158 -14.44 14.75 -16.91
C SER A 158 -14.39 13.59 -15.92
N GLY A 159 -13.40 12.71 -16.04
CA GLY A 159 -13.16 11.54 -15.22
C GLY A 159 -12.23 10.56 -15.93
N GLN A 160 -12.37 9.28 -15.64
CA GLN A 160 -11.47 8.26 -16.18
C GLN A 160 -12.16 6.93 -16.43
N ILE A 161 -11.59 6.15 -17.34
CA ILE A 161 -11.84 4.73 -17.51
C ILE A 161 -11.07 4.00 -16.41
N THR A 162 -11.79 3.26 -15.57
CA THR A 162 -11.21 2.47 -14.46
C THR A 162 -10.81 1.08 -14.90
N ASN A 163 -11.55 0.51 -15.86
CA ASN A 163 -11.26 -0.82 -16.38
C ASN A 163 -11.71 -0.96 -17.85
N LEU A 164 -11.21 -2.01 -18.50
CA LEU A 164 -11.60 -2.40 -19.85
C LEU A 164 -11.85 -3.90 -19.90
N TYR A 165 -12.95 -4.29 -20.48
CA TYR A 165 -13.34 -5.69 -20.66
C TYR A 165 -13.39 -6.04 -22.14
N PHE A 166 -12.71 -7.14 -22.51
CA PHE A 166 -12.89 -7.77 -23.82
C PHE A 166 -14.05 -8.77 -23.70
N THR A 167 -15.22 -8.43 -24.24
CA THR A 167 -16.41 -9.30 -24.22
C THR A 167 -16.46 -10.25 -25.44
N GLU A 168 -15.70 -9.92 -26.47
CA GLU A 168 -15.39 -10.80 -27.62
C GLU A 168 -13.90 -10.62 -27.97
N PHE A 169 -13.18 -11.72 -28.20
CA PHE A 169 -11.76 -11.67 -28.58
C PHE A 169 -11.41 -12.91 -29.41
N ILE A 170 -11.45 -12.75 -30.73
CA ILE A 170 -11.26 -13.84 -31.70
C ILE A 170 -10.12 -13.47 -32.65
N VAL A 171 -9.14 -14.35 -32.76
CA VAL A 171 -8.05 -14.24 -33.74
C VAL A 171 -8.23 -15.31 -34.78
N GLN A 172 -8.25 -14.95 -36.04
CA GLN A 172 -8.36 -15.85 -37.17
C GLN A 172 -7.32 -15.56 -38.24
#